data_2b28d666a753d0758b2bd620527f1f16
#
_entry.id   2b28d666a753d0758b2bd620527f1f16
#
_cell.length_a   1.000
_cell.length_b   1.000
_cell.length_c   1.000
_cell.angle_alpha   90.00
_cell.angle_beta   90.00
_cell.angle_gamma   90.00
#
_symmetry.space_group_name_H-M   'P 1'
#
loop_
_entity.id
_entity.type
_entity.pdbx_description
1 polymer ?
#
loop_
_entity_poly.entity_id
_entity_poly.type
_entity_poly.pdbx_seq_one_letter_code
_entity_poly.pdbx_strand_id
1 'polypeptide(L)'
;MKYIEWLNIWLNNYIKPSAKERTYIRYEQLIRTHIAPKIGGNDVNDLTPIVLQSFVTELLNSGNLKTGKELSANFVNMVISVMQNSLKTAHLVGIANEYVANKIKRPRAKEKQVECFSCQEQKKIENYVLNSGKDKLFGIVLCLYTGLRIGELLALTWEDIDFGKGLLFVSKTCHDGNDGEKHIRITDSPKTVNSRRVIPLPKQILPLLKGIKRRSQCEYIIADGDKPVFVRSYQRTFELLLKKLNISHKGFHSLRHTFATRALECGMDVKTLSELLGHKNATITLNRYAHSLLEHKVDMMNRLGKLL
;
A
#
# COMPACT_ATOMS: atom_id res chain seq x y z
N MET A 1 23.44 -26.28 -13.40
CA MET A 1 23.12 -25.72 -12.04
C MET A 1 21.63 -25.82 -11.81
N LYS A 2 21.20 -26.35 -10.67
CA LYS A 2 19.76 -26.37 -10.32
C LYS A 2 19.23 -24.96 -10.08
N TYR A 3 17.97 -24.73 -10.48
CA TYR A 3 17.37 -23.39 -10.36
C TYR A 3 17.27 -22.91 -8.91
N ILE A 4 17.02 -23.80 -7.94
CA ILE A 4 17.01 -23.44 -6.51
C ILE A 4 18.38 -22.97 -6.01
N GLU A 5 19.47 -23.58 -6.49
CA GLU A 5 20.83 -23.16 -6.15
C GLU A 5 21.10 -21.76 -6.65
N TRP A 6 20.72 -21.50 -7.91
CA TRP A 6 20.80 -20.16 -8.50
C TRP A 6 19.96 -19.14 -7.73
N LEU A 7 18.69 -19.47 -7.39
CA LEU A 7 17.81 -18.57 -6.65
C LEU A 7 18.41 -18.15 -5.30
N ASN A 8 19.07 -19.08 -4.59
CA ASN A 8 19.74 -18.77 -3.33
C ASN A 8 20.94 -17.83 -3.53
N ILE A 9 21.75 -18.06 -4.56
CA ILE A 9 22.86 -17.16 -4.94
C ILE A 9 22.31 -15.79 -5.30
N TRP A 10 21.28 -15.75 -6.14
CA TRP A 10 20.67 -14.52 -6.60
C TRP A 10 20.08 -13.70 -5.46
N LEU A 11 19.33 -14.33 -4.54
CA LEU A 11 18.77 -13.67 -3.37
C LEU A 11 19.86 -13.02 -2.50
N ASN A 12 20.91 -13.78 -2.19
CA ASN A 12 21.94 -13.32 -1.25
C ASN A 12 22.88 -12.28 -1.88
N ASN A 13 23.27 -12.47 -3.14
CA ASN A 13 24.31 -11.64 -3.77
C ASN A 13 23.75 -10.45 -4.55
N TYR A 14 22.52 -10.54 -5.07
CA TYR A 14 21.95 -9.48 -5.92
C TYR A 14 20.79 -8.75 -5.27
N ILE A 15 19.95 -9.45 -4.50
CA ILE A 15 18.76 -8.83 -3.91
C ILE A 15 19.05 -8.28 -2.51
N LYS A 16 19.69 -9.05 -1.64
CA LYS A 16 19.97 -8.64 -0.26
C LYS A 16 20.75 -7.34 -0.16
N PRO A 17 21.81 -7.08 -0.97
CA PRO A 17 22.56 -5.83 -0.90
C PRO A 17 21.83 -4.62 -1.48
N SER A 18 20.88 -4.82 -2.42
CA SER A 18 20.27 -3.76 -3.22
C SER A 18 18.82 -3.44 -2.86
N ALA A 19 18.12 -4.39 -2.27
CA ALA A 19 16.70 -4.26 -1.95
C ALA A 19 16.46 -3.95 -0.47
N LYS A 20 15.33 -3.30 -0.17
CA LYS A 20 14.88 -3.20 1.22
C LYS A 20 14.58 -4.58 1.80
N GLU A 21 14.89 -4.79 3.07
CA GLU A 21 14.70 -6.05 3.80
C GLU A 21 13.32 -6.69 3.54
N ARG A 22 12.25 -5.89 3.57
CA ARG A 22 10.89 -6.39 3.27
C ARG A 22 10.74 -6.95 1.86
N THR A 23 11.48 -6.44 0.88
CA THR A 23 11.46 -6.96 -0.50
C THR A 23 12.21 -8.28 -0.55
N TYR A 24 13.36 -8.37 0.13
CA TYR A 24 14.12 -9.60 0.27
C TYR A 24 13.28 -10.71 0.91
N ILE A 25 12.69 -10.45 2.09
CA ILE A 25 11.81 -11.40 2.80
C ILE A 25 10.65 -11.85 1.91
N ARG A 26 10.05 -10.91 1.16
CA ARG A 26 8.95 -11.25 0.25
C ARG A 26 9.39 -12.15 -0.89
N TYR A 27 10.55 -11.89 -1.48
CA TYR A 27 11.09 -12.72 -2.55
C TYR A 27 11.48 -14.11 -2.03
N GLU A 28 12.17 -14.18 -0.90
CA GLU A 28 12.48 -15.45 -0.22
C GLU A 28 11.21 -16.27 0.03
N GLN A 29 10.16 -15.66 0.57
CA GLN A 29 8.88 -16.33 0.80
C GLN A 29 8.27 -16.87 -0.50
N LEU A 30 8.23 -16.07 -1.59
CA LEU A 30 7.68 -16.51 -2.87
C LEU A 30 8.48 -17.65 -3.47
N ILE A 31 9.81 -17.58 -3.37
CA ILE A 31 10.70 -18.66 -3.82
C ILE A 31 10.43 -19.93 -3.03
N ARG A 32 10.52 -19.87 -1.71
CA ARG A 32 10.36 -21.02 -0.83
C ARG A 32 8.99 -21.68 -0.96
N THR A 33 7.92 -20.89 -1.08
CA THR A 33 6.55 -21.41 -1.04
C THR A 33 6.01 -21.82 -2.40
N HIS A 34 6.43 -21.19 -3.49
CA HIS A 34 5.81 -21.42 -4.78
C HIS A 34 6.79 -21.85 -5.88
N ILE A 35 7.99 -21.27 -5.95
CA ILE A 35 8.92 -21.55 -7.07
C ILE A 35 9.72 -22.81 -6.81
N ALA A 36 10.42 -22.88 -5.67
CA ALA A 36 11.33 -23.96 -5.35
C ALA A 36 10.65 -25.34 -5.33
N PRO A 37 9.44 -25.53 -4.75
CA PRO A 37 8.81 -26.84 -4.70
C PRO A 37 8.38 -27.39 -6.07
N LYS A 38 8.21 -26.54 -7.08
CA LYS A 38 7.65 -26.93 -8.39
C LYS A 38 8.71 -27.01 -9.49
N ILE A 39 9.53 -25.98 -9.59
CA ILE A 39 10.52 -25.85 -10.68
C ILE A 39 11.96 -25.68 -10.18
N GLY A 40 12.18 -25.62 -8.86
CA GLY A 40 13.52 -25.42 -8.29
C GLY A 40 14.50 -26.57 -8.53
N GLY A 41 14.00 -27.78 -8.75
CA GLY A 41 14.81 -28.97 -9.05
C GLY A 41 15.32 -29.06 -10.50
N ASN A 42 14.75 -28.27 -11.41
CA ASN A 42 15.16 -28.27 -12.82
C ASN A 42 16.54 -27.63 -12.99
N ASP A 43 17.29 -28.01 -14.02
CA ASP A 43 18.45 -27.22 -14.46
C ASP A 43 17.97 -25.87 -15.01
N VAL A 44 18.75 -24.80 -14.79
CA VAL A 44 18.40 -23.45 -15.24
C VAL A 44 18.18 -23.41 -16.77
N ASN A 45 18.94 -24.20 -17.52
CA ASN A 45 18.85 -24.26 -18.99
C ASN A 45 17.69 -25.14 -19.49
N ASP A 46 17.11 -26.00 -18.63
CA ASP A 46 15.92 -26.80 -18.96
C ASP A 46 14.60 -26.05 -18.69
N LEU A 47 14.66 -24.86 -18.12
CA LEU A 47 13.49 -24.00 -17.89
C LEU A 47 13.02 -23.35 -19.21
N THR A 48 12.47 -24.17 -20.11
CA THR A 48 11.93 -23.69 -21.38
C THR A 48 10.70 -22.79 -21.19
N PRO A 49 10.30 -21.96 -22.18
CA PRO A 49 9.07 -21.16 -22.13
C PRO A 49 7.82 -21.99 -21.83
N ILE A 50 7.77 -23.24 -22.32
CA ILE A 50 6.66 -24.16 -22.10
C ILE A 50 6.61 -24.59 -20.62
N VAL A 51 7.73 -24.98 -20.03
CA VAL A 51 7.83 -25.34 -18.61
C VAL A 51 7.41 -24.21 -17.72
N LEU A 52 7.89 -23.00 -17.98
CA LEU A 52 7.56 -21.80 -17.22
C LEU A 52 6.07 -21.41 -17.38
N GLN A 53 5.52 -21.54 -18.59
CA GLN A 53 4.10 -21.24 -18.82
C GLN A 53 3.18 -22.27 -18.15
N SER A 54 3.55 -23.56 -18.17
CA SER A 54 2.81 -24.62 -17.45
C SER A 54 2.79 -24.37 -15.95
N PHE A 55 3.92 -23.97 -15.37
CA PHE A 55 4.00 -23.56 -13.96
C PHE A 55 3.07 -22.37 -13.64
N VAL A 56 3.02 -21.35 -14.49
CA VAL A 56 2.10 -20.21 -14.33
C VAL A 56 0.64 -20.67 -14.36
N THR A 57 0.29 -21.59 -15.25
CA THR A 57 -1.06 -22.16 -15.35
C THR A 57 -1.42 -22.97 -14.10
N GLU A 58 -0.48 -23.74 -13.57
CA GLU A 58 -0.66 -24.48 -12.32
C GLU A 58 -0.93 -23.54 -11.13
N LEU A 59 -0.18 -22.45 -11.01
CA LEU A 59 -0.40 -21.45 -9.97
C LEU A 59 -1.80 -20.81 -10.05
N LEU A 60 -2.28 -20.56 -11.26
CA LEU A 60 -3.62 -20.00 -11.48
C LEU A 60 -4.72 -20.99 -11.07
N ASN A 61 -4.53 -22.28 -11.29
CA ASN A 61 -5.56 -23.28 -11.07
C ASN A 61 -5.58 -23.83 -9.64
N SER A 62 -4.39 -24.06 -9.05
CA SER A 62 -4.24 -24.78 -7.77
C SER A 62 -3.12 -24.26 -6.88
N GLY A 63 -2.61 -23.06 -7.13
CA GLY A 63 -1.42 -22.52 -6.45
C GLY A 63 -1.61 -22.12 -4.98
N ASN A 64 -2.83 -22.12 -4.44
CA ASN A 64 -3.07 -21.78 -3.05
C ASN A 64 -2.77 -22.99 -2.13
N LEU A 65 -1.62 -22.95 -1.47
CA LEU A 65 -1.13 -24.06 -0.63
C LEU A 65 -2.03 -24.41 0.56
N LYS A 66 -2.89 -23.50 1.02
CA LYS A 66 -3.80 -23.74 2.15
C LYS A 66 -5.12 -24.37 1.71
N THR A 67 -5.62 -23.98 0.57
CA THR A 67 -6.96 -24.36 0.11
C THR A 67 -6.96 -25.22 -1.14
N GLY A 68 -5.81 -25.40 -1.81
CA GLY A 68 -5.71 -26.06 -3.11
C GLY A 68 -6.41 -25.34 -4.24
N LYS A 69 -6.91 -24.10 -4.02
CA LYS A 69 -7.65 -23.33 -5.01
C LYS A 69 -6.71 -22.44 -5.84
N GLU A 70 -7.31 -21.70 -6.75
CA GLU A 70 -6.67 -20.71 -7.59
C GLU A 70 -5.97 -19.59 -6.80
N LEU A 71 -4.87 -19.08 -7.34
CA LEU A 71 -4.25 -17.82 -6.91
C LEU A 71 -4.72 -16.66 -7.79
N SER A 72 -4.83 -15.48 -7.20
CA SER A 72 -5.18 -14.29 -7.97
C SER A 72 -4.13 -13.97 -9.03
N ALA A 73 -4.54 -13.45 -10.19
CA ALA A 73 -3.64 -13.02 -11.26
C ALA A 73 -2.57 -12.02 -10.77
N ASN A 74 -2.91 -11.12 -9.85
CA ASN A 74 -1.95 -10.19 -9.24
C ASN A 74 -0.87 -10.91 -8.44
N PHE A 75 -1.23 -11.95 -7.68
CA PHE A 75 -0.26 -12.74 -6.92
C PHE A 75 0.64 -13.54 -7.85
N VAL A 76 0.07 -14.20 -8.86
CA VAL A 76 0.84 -14.94 -9.88
C VAL A 76 1.79 -14.01 -10.62
N ASN A 77 1.36 -12.79 -10.95
CA ASN A 77 2.23 -11.77 -11.56
C ASN A 77 3.42 -11.36 -10.66
N MET A 78 3.27 -11.40 -9.33
CA MET A 78 4.42 -11.20 -8.43
C MET A 78 5.40 -12.37 -8.51
N VAL A 79 4.92 -13.62 -8.55
CA VAL A 79 5.79 -14.80 -8.72
C VAL A 79 6.53 -14.73 -10.05
N ILE A 80 5.83 -14.41 -11.13
CA ILE A 80 6.44 -14.22 -12.46
C ILE A 80 7.54 -13.14 -12.42
N SER A 81 7.31 -12.04 -11.70
CA SER A 81 8.32 -10.97 -11.60
C SER A 81 9.60 -11.45 -10.92
N VAL A 82 9.49 -12.29 -9.87
CA VAL A 82 10.67 -12.89 -9.22
C VAL A 82 11.41 -13.81 -10.20
N MET A 83 10.69 -14.70 -10.90
CA MET A 83 11.28 -15.59 -11.91
C MET A 83 11.97 -14.81 -13.02
N GLN A 84 11.29 -13.81 -13.60
CA GLN A 84 11.85 -13.01 -14.69
C GLN A 84 13.12 -12.27 -14.27
N ASN A 85 13.12 -11.67 -13.07
CA ASN A 85 14.29 -10.96 -12.55
C ASN A 85 15.46 -11.90 -12.29
N SER A 86 15.22 -13.07 -11.69
CA SER A 86 16.27 -14.05 -11.40
C SER A 86 16.86 -14.66 -12.68
N LEU A 87 16.01 -15.07 -13.65
CA LEU A 87 16.45 -15.65 -14.91
C LEU A 87 17.12 -14.63 -15.84
N LYS A 88 16.67 -13.36 -15.78
CA LYS A 88 17.36 -12.28 -16.47
C LYS A 88 18.80 -12.10 -15.96
N THR A 89 18.96 -12.13 -14.62
CA THR A 89 20.30 -12.03 -14.02
C THR A 89 21.12 -13.27 -14.35
N ALA A 90 20.53 -14.48 -14.31
CA ALA A 90 21.22 -15.72 -14.69
C ALA A 90 21.80 -15.65 -16.11
N HIS A 91 21.01 -15.13 -17.05
CA HIS A 91 21.46 -14.95 -18.42
C HIS A 91 22.59 -13.90 -18.53
N LEU A 92 22.45 -12.75 -17.85
CA LEU A 92 23.46 -11.69 -17.88
C LEU A 92 24.82 -12.14 -17.32
N VAL A 93 24.84 -13.09 -16.38
CA VAL A 93 26.08 -13.62 -15.77
C VAL A 93 26.54 -14.95 -16.38
N GLY A 94 25.92 -15.40 -17.49
CA GLY A 94 26.34 -16.59 -18.24
C GLY A 94 25.93 -17.94 -17.63
N ILE A 95 25.02 -17.96 -16.63
CA ILE A 95 24.49 -19.20 -16.04
C ILE A 95 23.37 -19.79 -16.89
N ALA A 96 22.53 -18.95 -17.47
CA ALA A 96 21.50 -19.32 -18.41
C ALA A 96 21.93 -18.97 -19.84
N ASN A 97 21.85 -19.94 -20.76
CA ASN A 97 22.20 -19.75 -22.16
C ASN A 97 21.27 -18.74 -22.86
N GLU A 98 19.98 -18.75 -22.49
CA GLU A 98 18.96 -17.88 -23.08
C GLU A 98 18.06 -17.27 -22.01
N TYR A 99 17.61 -16.03 -22.20
CA TYR A 99 16.59 -15.39 -21.38
C TYR A 99 15.18 -15.74 -21.88
N VAL A 100 14.69 -16.88 -21.47
CA VAL A 100 13.40 -17.44 -21.92
C VAL A 100 12.18 -16.87 -21.17
N ALA A 101 12.38 -16.31 -19.99
CA ALA A 101 11.28 -15.86 -19.12
C ALA A 101 10.53 -14.61 -19.66
N ASN A 102 11.07 -13.90 -20.64
CA ASN A 102 10.36 -12.82 -21.34
C ASN A 102 9.24 -13.33 -22.26
N LYS A 103 9.29 -14.61 -22.66
CA LYS A 103 8.28 -15.26 -23.52
C LYS A 103 7.03 -15.71 -22.76
N ILE A 104 6.99 -15.57 -21.42
CA ILE A 104 5.85 -15.97 -20.58
C ILE A 104 4.70 -14.98 -20.76
N LYS A 105 3.50 -15.51 -21.04
CA LYS A 105 2.25 -14.74 -21.02
C LYS A 105 1.80 -14.47 -19.59
N ARG A 106 1.75 -13.20 -19.20
CA ARG A 106 1.23 -12.78 -17.90
C ARG A 106 -0.30 -12.85 -17.86
N PRO A 107 -0.91 -13.39 -16.79
CA PRO A 107 -2.35 -13.36 -16.62
C PRO A 107 -2.85 -11.91 -16.48
N ARG A 108 -3.98 -11.62 -17.11
CA ARG A 108 -4.65 -10.32 -16.96
C ARG A 108 -5.24 -10.20 -15.58
N ALA A 109 -4.80 -9.22 -14.82
CA ALA A 109 -5.43 -8.88 -13.56
C ALA A 109 -6.72 -8.09 -13.82
N LYS A 110 -7.82 -8.48 -13.18
CA LYS A 110 -9.03 -7.66 -13.19
C LYS A 110 -8.72 -6.34 -12.46
N GLU A 111 -8.97 -5.22 -13.10
CA GLU A 111 -8.91 -3.93 -12.44
C GLU A 111 -9.96 -3.90 -11.32
N LYS A 112 -9.49 -3.74 -10.09
CA LYS A 112 -10.39 -3.52 -8.97
C LYS A 112 -10.83 -2.05 -9.00
N GLN A 113 -12.14 -1.84 -9.03
CA GLN A 113 -12.67 -0.50 -8.80
C GLN A 113 -12.15 0.04 -7.46
N VAL A 114 -11.91 1.33 -7.43
CA VAL A 114 -11.45 2.03 -6.23
C VAL A 114 -12.61 2.10 -5.25
N GLU A 115 -12.50 1.39 -4.13
CA GLU A 115 -13.52 1.42 -3.09
C GLU A 115 -13.39 2.70 -2.27
N CYS A 116 -14.40 3.55 -2.32
CA CYS A 116 -14.54 4.75 -1.50
C CYS A 116 -15.73 4.60 -0.54
N PHE A 117 -15.70 5.35 0.55
CA PHE A 117 -16.85 5.50 1.42
C PHE A 117 -17.83 6.52 0.83
N SER A 118 -19.12 6.22 0.88
CA SER A 118 -20.16 7.20 0.56
C SER A 118 -20.14 8.36 1.58
N CYS A 119 -20.75 9.50 1.25
CA CYS A 119 -20.84 10.63 2.18
C CYS A 119 -21.55 10.24 3.50
N GLN A 120 -22.54 9.36 3.41
CA GLN A 120 -23.28 8.87 4.59
C GLN A 120 -22.41 7.95 5.45
N GLU A 121 -21.66 7.01 4.83
CA GLU A 121 -20.72 6.13 5.52
C GLU A 121 -19.60 6.94 6.19
N GLN A 122 -19.04 7.93 5.48
CA GLN A 122 -18.02 8.83 6.02
C GLN A 122 -18.54 9.57 7.26
N LYS A 123 -19.71 10.20 7.19
CA LYS A 123 -20.34 10.88 8.34
C LYS A 123 -20.58 9.94 9.51
N LYS A 124 -21.01 8.69 9.27
CA LYS A 124 -21.18 7.69 10.34
C LYS A 124 -19.85 7.38 11.03
N ILE A 125 -18.77 7.19 10.25
CA ILE A 125 -17.42 6.94 10.79
C ILE A 125 -16.95 8.14 11.62
N GLU A 126 -17.03 9.36 11.08
CA GLU A 126 -16.62 10.59 11.76
C GLU A 126 -17.37 10.78 13.07
N ASN A 127 -18.70 10.72 13.05
CA ASN A 127 -19.53 10.88 14.23
C ASN A 127 -19.20 9.85 15.31
N TYR A 128 -19.02 8.58 14.91
CA TYR A 128 -18.66 7.55 15.89
C TYR A 128 -17.28 7.82 16.49
N VAL A 129 -16.28 8.13 15.68
CA VAL A 129 -14.92 8.37 16.16
C VAL A 129 -14.89 9.56 17.12
N LEU A 130 -15.50 10.67 16.75
CA LEU A 130 -15.49 11.91 17.54
C LEU A 130 -16.23 11.75 18.89
N ASN A 131 -17.29 10.94 18.94
CA ASN A 131 -18.08 10.71 20.15
C ASN A 131 -17.61 9.49 20.98
N SER A 132 -16.61 8.74 20.50
CA SER A 132 -16.17 7.49 21.14
C SER A 132 -15.35 7.68 22.41
N GLY A 133 -14.75 8.85 22.59
CA GLY A 133 -13.76 9.13 23.65
C GLY A 133 -12.44 8.35 23.50
N LYS A 134 -12.23 7.65 22.37
CA LYS A 134 -11.04 6.83 22.11
C LYS A 134 -10.08 7.56 21.17
N ASP A 135 -9.10 8.26 21.73
CA ASP A 135 -8.16 9.09 20.99
C ASP A 135 -7.44 8.34 19.85
N LYS A 136 -7.13 7.04 20.04
CA LYS A 136 -6.51 6.22 18.99
C LYS A 136 -7.35 6.09 17.72
N LEU A 137 -8.68 6.19 17.79
CA LEU A 137 -9.54 6.11 16.61
C LEU A 137 -9.45 7.37 15.73
N PHE A 138 -8.99 8.49 16.29
CA PHE A 138 -8.89 9.75 15.58
C PHE A 138 -8.02 9.67 14.32
N GLY A 139 -7.05 8.75 14.26
CA GLY A 139 -6.25 8.50 13.06
C GLY A 139 -7.09 8.14 11.82
N ILE A 140 -8.27 7.54 12.01
CA ILE A 140 -9.20 7.24 10.92
C ILE A 140 -9.74 8.54 10.31
N VAL A 141 -10.17 9.47 11.17
CA VAL A 141 -10.62 10.80 10.74
C VAL A 141 -9.46 11.58 10.11
N LEU A 142 -8.28 11.55 10.74
CA LEU A 142 -7.10 12.22 10.19
C LEU A 142 -6.77 11.71 8.77
N CYS A 143 -6.91 10.41 8.50
CA CYS A 143 -6.74 9.87 7.14
C CYS A 143 -7.81 10.34 6.16
N LEU A 144 -9.06 10.51 6.59
CA LEU A 144 -10.14 11.05 5.74
C LEU A 144 -9.89 12.50 5.32
N TYR A 145 -9.13 13.27 6.13
CA TYR A 145 -8.83 14.68 5.86
C TYR A 145 -7.43 14.96 5.29
N THR A 146 -6.56 13.95 5.25
CA THR A 146 -5.15 14.14 4.82
C THR A 146 -4.70 13.15 3.75
N GLY A 147 -5.45 12.07 3.57
CA GLY A 147 -5.06 11.00 2.63
C GLY A 147 -3.79 10.25 3.01
N LEU A 148 -3.38 10.25 4.27
CA LEU A 148 -2.21 9.52 4.76
C LEU A 148 -2.30 8.01 4.51
N ARG A 149 -1.15 7.38 4.22
CA ARG A 149 -1.05 5.92 4.27
C ARG A 149 -0.99 5.45 5.72
N ILE A 150 -1.49 4.25 6.01
CA ILE A 150 -1.50 3.73 7.40
C ILE A 150 -0.12 3.74 8.05
N GLY A 151 0.94 3.38 7.32
CA GLY A 151 2.30 3.42 7.84
C GLY A 151 2.81 4.84 8.09
N GLU A 152 2.40 5.82 7.28
CA GLU A 152 2.69 7.24 7.50
C GLU A 152 1.95 7.73 8.76
N LEU A 153 0.63 7.49 8.83
CA LEU A 153 -0.20 7.86 9.97
C LEU A 153 0.37 7.38 11.31
N LEU A 154 0.69 6.09 11.38
CA LEU A 154 1.16 5.49 12.64
C LEU A 154 2.60 5.90 12.98
N ALA A 155 3.39 6.39 12.02
CA ALA A 155 4.73 6.91 12.27
C ALA A 155 4.75 8.38 12.74
N LEU A 156 3.61 9.09 12.68
CA LEU A 156 3.53 10.49 13.08
C LEU A 156 3.74 10.68 14.58
N THR A 157 4.56 11.67 14.90
CA THR A 157 4.77 12.19 16.26
C THR A 157 4.18 13.60 16.38
N TRP A 158 4.04 14.09 17.60
CA TRP A 158 3.55 15.46 17.83
C TRP A 158 4.48 16.55 17.29
N GLU A 159 5.76 16.23 17.08
CA GLU A 159 6.74 17.12 16.46
C GLU A 159 6.52 17.29 14.95
N ASP A 160 5.83 16.35 14.31
CA ASP A 160 5.50 16.41 12.90
C ASP A 160 4.35 17.41 12.60
N ILE A 161 3.78 18.09 13.64
CA ILE A 161 2.71 19.10 13.47
C ILE A 161 3.18 20.49 13.92
N ASP A 162 3.18 21.43 12.99
CA ASP A 162 3.22 22.86 13.30
C ASP A 162 1.81 23.38 13.58
N PHE A 163 1.45 23.46 14.85
CA PHE A 163 0.13 23.94 15.27
C PHE A 163 -0.08 25.44 15.04
N GLY A 164 0.97 26.22 14.86
CA GLY A 164 0.88 27.66 14.56
C GLY A 164 0.49 27.90 13.10
N LYS A 165 1.15 27.18 12.20
CA LYS A 165 0.89 27.26 10.76
C LYS A 165 -0.19 26.29 10.27
N GLY A 166 -0.60 25.33 11.09
CA GLY A 166 -1.54 24.29 10.70
C GLY A 166 -0.97 23.32 9.66
N LEU A 167 0.31 22.96 9.76
CA LEU A 167 1.00 22.13 8.80
C LEU A 167 1.38 20.77 9.42
N LEU A 168 1.22 19.71 8.63
CA LEU A 168 1.63 18.36 8.97
C LEU A 168 2.79 17.94 8.05
N PHE A 169 3.90 17.53 8.64
CA PHE A 169 5.10 17.07 7.92
C PHE A 169 5.12 15.55 7.85
N VAL A 170 5.09 14.99 6.66
CA VAL A 170 5.15 13.55 6.42
C VAL A 170 6.57 13.21 5.96
N SER A 171 7.36 12.60 6.85
CA SER A 171 8.78 12.26 6.59
C SER A 171 9.15 10.84 6.98
N LYS A 172 8.22 10.10 7.59
CA LYS A 172 8.43 8.77 8.17
C LYS A 172 7.31 7.82 7.76
N THR A 173 7.59 6.54 7.78
CA THR A 173 6.60 5.46 7.63
C THR A 173 6.97 4.30 8.52
N CYS A 174 6.00 3.59 9.06
CA CYS A 174 6.27 2.39 9.83
C CYS A 174 5.61 1.16 9.23
N HIS A 175 6.13 0.01 9.62
CA HIS A 175 5.56 -1.30 9.31
C HIS A 175 5.87 -2.29 10.43
N ASP A 176 5.12 -3.36 10.46
CA ASP A 176 5.35 -4.44 11.40
C ASP A 176 6.43 -5.38 10.84
N GLY A 177 7.34 -5.82 11.68
CA GLY A 177 8.42 -6.74 11.39
C GLY A 177 8.60 -7.76 12.51
N ASN A 178 9.57 -8.67 12.35
CA ASN A 178 10.05 -9.59 13.36
C ASN A 178 11.57 -9.49 13.47
N ASP A 179 12.10 -9.51 14.67
CA ASP A 179 13.54 -9.60 14.92
C ASP A 179 14.03 -11.04 15.15
N GLY A 180 13.20 -12.03 14.82
CA GLY A 180 13.42 -13.46 15.04
C GLY A 180 12.62 -14.02 16.22
N GLU A 181 12.45 -13.27 17.31
CA GLU A 181 11.75 -13.72 18.52
C GLU A 181 10.49 -12.90 18.81
N LYS A 182 10.53 -11.60 18.56
CA LYS A 182 9.45 -10.67 18.91
C LYS A 182 8.92 -9.92 17.69
N HIS A 183 7.63 -9.66 17.77
CA HIS A 183 6.97 -8.76 16.83
C HIS A 183 7.40 -7.32 17.14
N ILE A 184 8.05 -6.67 16.19
CA ILE A 184 8.57 -5.31 16.34
C ILE A 184 7.93 -4.35 15.35
N ARG A 185 7.95 -3.08 15.70
CA ARG A 185 7.56 -2.00 14.81
C ARG A 185 8.81 -1.32 14.27
N ILE A 186 8.96 -1.33 12.96
CA ILE A 186 10.10 -0.73 12.26
C ILE A 186 9.65 0.59 11.67
N THR A 187 10.38 1.67 11.96
CA THR A 187 10.14 2.99 11.36
C THR A 187 11.25 3.29 10.36
N ASP A 188 10.85 3.55 9.13
CA ASP A 188 11.74 3.83 8.00
C ASP A 188 11.55 5.25 7.48
N SER A 189 12.59 5.77 6.83
CA SER A 189 12.44 6.88 5.90
C SER A 189 11.58 6.45 4.69
N PRO A 190 10.79 7.34 4.09
CA PRO A 190 10.00 7.02 2.89
C PRO A 190 10.88 6.51 1.75
N LYS A 191 10.32 5.63 0.91
CA LYS A 191 11.03 5.00 -0.22
C LYS A 191 11.53 5.98 -1.30
N THR A 192 10.93 7.17 -1.39
CA THR A 192 11.25 8.17 -2.42
C THR A 192 11.25 9.57 -1.83
N VAL A 193 12.03 10.48 -2.40
CA VAL A 193 12.08 11.90 -2.03
C VAL A 193 10.67 12.51 -2.09
N ASN A 194 9.86 12.18 -3.08
CA ASN A 194 8.49 12.67 -3.26
C ASN A 194 7.51 12.18 -2.17
N SER A 195 7.91 11.24 -1.34
CA SER A 195 7.09 10.80 -0.19
C SER A 195 7.23 11.74 1.00
N ARG A 196 8.27 12.58 1.04
CA ARG A 196 8.36 13.70 1.99
C ARG A 196 7.51 14.83 1.47
N ARG A 197 6.54 15.25 2.26
CA ARG A 197 5.58 16.27 1.87
C ARG A 197 4.99 16.99 3.07
N VAL A 198 4.45 18.15 2.82
CA VAL A 198 3.73 18.96 3.81
C VAL A 198 2.25 18.93 3.44
N ILE A 199 1.38 18.68 4.41
CA ILE A 199 -0.07 18.65 4.24
C ILE A 199 -0.65 19.77 5.11
N PRO A 200 -1.30 20.78 4.53
CA PRO A 200 -2.08 21.76 5.29
C PRO A 200 -3.25 21.05 6.00
N LEU A 201 -3.38 21.26 7.30
CA LEU A 201 -4.48 20.70 8.07
C LEU A 201 -5.69 21.65 8.04
N PRO A 202 -6.90 21.12 7.76
CA PRO A 202 -8.12 21.89 7.88
C PRO A 202 -8.27 22.50 9.29
N LYS A 203 -8.76 23.75 9.37
CA LYS A 203 -8.91 24.46 10.65
C LYS A 203 -9.73 23.69 11.70
N GLN A 204 -10.68 22.87 11.24
CA GLN A 204 -11.55 22.05 12.11
C GLN A 204 -10.80 20.91 12.81
N ILE A 205 -9.70 20.43 12.24
CA ILE A 205 -8.92 19.31 12.78
C ILE A 205 -7.95 19.76 13.88
N LEU A 206 -7.45 20.98 13.82
CA LEU A 206 -6.44 21.50 14.75
C LEU A 206 -6.88 21.51 16.22
N PRO A 207 -8.10 21.98 16.59
CA PRO A 207 -8.55 21.93 17.97
C PRO A 207 -8.66 20.49 18.52
N LEU A 208 -9.08 19.54 17.68
CA LEU A 208 -9.20 18.12 18.04
C LEU A 208 -7.82 17.53 18.33
N LEU A 209 -6.83 17.79 17.46
CA LEU A 209 -5.46 17.36 17.66
C LEU A 209 -4.83 17.99 18.92
N LYS A 210 -5.07 19.30 19.18
CA LYS A 210 -4.62 19.96 20.41
C LYS A 210 -5.22 19.29 21.66
N GLY A 211 -6.51 18.94 21.63
CA GLY A 211 -7.19 18.25 22.70
C GLY A 211 -6.59 16.86 22.97
N ILE A 212 -6.32 16.09 21.92
CA ILE A 212 -5.69 14.77 22.05
C ILE A 212 -4.26 14.92 22.59
N LYS A 213 -3.46 15.87 22.07
CA LYS A 213 -2.09 16.12 22.53
C LYS A 213 -2.02 16.39 24.03
N ARG A 214 -2.96 17.15 24.57
CA ARG A 214 -2.99 17.47 26.02
C ARG A 214 -3.21 16.23 26.90
N ARG A 215 -3.87 15.19 26.36
CA ARG A 215 -4.16 13.93 27.09
C ARG A 215 -3.15 12.83 26.78
N SER A 216 -2.36 13.01 25.74
CA SER A 216 -1.41 12.00 25.27
C SER A 216 -0.22 11.85 26.24
N GLN A 217 0.13 10.60 26.54
CA GLN A 217 1.32 10.21 27.28
C GLN A 217 2.40 9.63 26.35
N CYS A 218 2.17 9.64 25.05
CA CYS A 218 3.04 9.07 24.05
C CYS A 218 3.49 10.15 23.06
N GLU A 219 4.70 10.01 22.52
CA GLU A 219 5.22 10.89 21.47
C GLU A 219 4.44 10.73 20.14
N TYR A 220 3.88 9.55 19.90
CA TYR A 220 3.09 9.26 18.69
C TYR A 220 1.68 9.83 18.80
N ILE A 221 1.19 10.37 17.66
CA ILE A 221 -0.19 10.91 17.58
C ILE A 221 -1.22 9.81 17.78
N ILE A 222 -0.95 8.61 17.26
CA ILE A 222 -1.81 7.44 17.39
C ILE A 222 -1.12 6.42 18.28
N ALA A 223 -1.63 6.32 19.49
CA ALA A 223 -1.08 5.46 20.55
C ALA A 223 -2.18 4.68 21.26
N ASP A 224 -1.81 3.65 22.00
CA ASP A 224 -2.65 2.90 22.94
C ASP A 224 -2.03 3.06 24.34
N GLY A 225 -2.49 4.06 25.07
CA GLY A 225 -1.82 4.55 26.29
C GLY A 225 -0.46 5.19 25.96
N ASP A 226 0.60 4.67 26.56
CA ASP A 226 2.00 5.09 26.37
C ASP A 226 2.70 4.41 25.19
N LYS A 227 2.03 3.45 24.50
CA LYS A 227 2.67 2.59 23.49
C LYS A 227 2.22 2.92 22.08
N PRO A 228 3.14 2.88 21.08
CA PRO A 228 2.80 3.00 19.68
C PRO A 228 1.96 1.81 19.21
N VAL A 229 1.03 2.06 18.29
CA VAL A 229 0.16 1.03 17.74
C VAL A 229 0.80 0.33 16.55
N PHE A 230 0.70 -1.00 16.47
CA PHE A 230 1.12 -1.81 15.34
C PHE A 230 0.17 -1.67 14.15
N VAL A 231 0.71 -1.74 12.93
CA VAL A 231 -0.07 -1.54 11.70
C VAL A 231 -1.20 -2.57 11.59
N ARG A 232 -0.91 -3.85 11.84
CA ARG A 232 -1.91 -4.93 11.75
C ARG A 232 -3.01 -4.78 12.81
N SER A 233 -2.62 -4.40 14.03
CA SER A 233 -3.57 -4.13 15.11
C SER A 233 -4.51 -2.97 14.76
N TYR A 234 -3.97 -1.90 14.16
CA TYR A 234 -4.79 -0.76 13.77
C TYR A 234 -5.73 -1.06 12.59
N GLN A 235 -5.29 -1.87 11.63
CA GLN A 235 -6.16 -2.38 10.57
C GLN A 235 -7.33 -3.17 11.15
N ARG A 236 -7.06 -4.07 12.11
CA ARG A 236 -8.12 -4.84 12.79
C ARG A 236 -9.07 -3.92 13.58
N THR A 237 -8.55 -2.89 14.23
CA THR A 237 -9.39 -1.88 14.93
C THR A 237 -10.34 -1.22 13.94
N PHE A 238 -9.87 -0.87 12.75
CA PHE A 238 -10.69 -0.29 11.70
C PHE A 238 -11.73 -1.27 11.14
N GLU A 239 -11.36 -2.52 10.90
CA GLU A 239 -12.29 -3.58 10.48
C GLU A 239 -13.45 -3.76 11.49
N LEU A 240 -13.12 -3.81 12.79
CA LEU A 240 -14.11 -3.91 13.87
C LEU A 240 -15.02 -2.68 13.94
N LEU A 241 -14.48 -1.48 13.69
CA LEU A 241 -15.27 -0.26 13.62
C LEU A 241 -16.27 -0.31 12.47
N LEU A 242 -15.87 -0.70 11.28
CA LEU A 242 -16.78 -0.84 10.13
C LEU A 242 -17.90 -1.86 10.43
N LYS A 243 -17.55 -3.00 11.02
CA LYS A 243 -18.52 -4.01 11.44
C LYS A 243 -19.53 -3.45 12.43
N LYS A 244 -19.07 -2.67 13.42
CA LYS A 244 -19.94 -2.04 14.43
C LYS A 244 -20.91 -1.02 13.81
N LEU A 245 -20.48 -0.33 12.77
CA LEU A 245 -21.30 0.67 12.06
C LEU A 245 -22.19 0.08 10.96
N ASN A 246 -22.18 -1.26 10.78
CA ASN A 246 -22.85 -1.95 9.69
C ASN A 246 -22.44 -1.40 8.30
N ILE A 247 -21.14 -1.09 8.14
CA ILE A 247 -20.55 -0.66 6.88
C ILE A 247 -19.87 -1.86 6.25
N SER A 248 -20.06 -2.08 4.94
CA SER A 248 -19.40 -3.15 4.21
C SER A 248 -17.88 -3.07 4.35
N HIS A 249 -17.22 -4.23 4.43
CA HIS A 249 -15.77 -4.29 4.60
C HIS A 249 -15.06 -3.59 3.44
N LYS A 250 -14.26 -2.59 3.79
CA LYS A 250 -13.30 -1.91 2.90
C LYS A 250 -11.95 -1.86 3.60
N GLY A 251 -10.86 -2.06 2.86
CA GLY A 251 -9.51 -1.99 3.43
C GLY A 251 -9.17 -0.58 3.93
N PHE A 252 -8.23 -0.45 4.87
CA PHE A 252 -7.83 0.85 5.45
C PHE A 252 -7.45 1.90 4.38
N HIS A 253 -6.91 1.45 3.25
CA HIS A 253 -6.52 2.33 2.16
C HIS A 253 -7.72 3.04 1.48
N SER A 254 -8.94 2.54 1.68
CA SER A 254 -10.17 3.18 1.19
C SER A 254 -10.43 4.56 1.84
N LEU A 255 -9.90 4.83 3.05
CA LEU A 255 -9.94 6.17 3.64
C LEU A 255 -9.19 7.18 2.78
N ARG A 256 -8.00 6.81 2.30
CA ARG A 256 -7.21 7.66 1.40
C ARG A 256 -7.88 7.81 0.03
N HIS A 257 -8.52 6.77 -0.47
CA HIS A 257 -9.29 6.86 -1.70
C HIS A 257 -10.49 7.79 -1.55
N THR A 258 -11.19 7.73 -0.41
CA THR A 258 -12.28 8.64 -0.09
C THR A 258 -11.80 10.10 -0.02
N PHE A 259 -10.68 10.36 0.67
CA PHE A 259 -10.07 11.70 0.66
C PHE A 259 -9.81 12.19 -0.76
N ALA A 260 -9.17 11.37 -1.59
CA ALA A 260 -8.83 11.77 -2.95
C ALA A 260 -10.07 12.05 -3.82
N THR A 261 -11.11 11.22 -3.70
CA THR A 261 -12.38 11.42 -4.40
C THR A 261 -13.06 12.71 -3.95
N ARG A 262 -13.17 12.93 -2.62
CA ARG A 262 -13.76 14.16 -2.08
C ARG A 262 -12.98 15.41 -2.46
N ALA A 263 -11.66 15.35 -2.46
CA ALA A 263 -10.82 16.48 -2.89
C ALA A 263 -11.10 16.87 -4.35
N LEU A 264 -11.22 15.91 -5.25
CA LEU A 264 -11.58 16.15 -6.64
C LEU A 264 -13.01 16.69 -6.81
N GLU A 265 -13.97 16.14 -6.07
CA GLU A 265 -15.36 16.63 -6.05
C GLU A 265 -15.44 18.07 -5.53
N CYS A 266 -14.57 18.47 -4.61
CA CYS A 266 -14.44 19.85 -4.13
C CYS A 266 -13.67 20.77 -5.11
N GLY A 267 -13.24 20.28 -6.27
CA GLY A 267 -12.57 21.08 -7.29
C GLY A 267 -11.05 21.16 -7.13
N MET A 268 -10.43 20.36 -6.27
CA MET A 268 -8.97 20.31 -6.18
C MET A 268 -8.39 19.76 -7.48
N ASP A 269 -7.38 20.43 -8.02
CA ASP A 269 -6.70 19.97 -9.23
C ASP A 269 -5.87 18.71 -8.98
N VAL A 270 -5.66 17.92 -10.04
CA VAL A 270 -5.00 16.61 -9.97
C VAL A 270 -3.54 16.73 -9.53
N LYS A 271 -2.85 17.81 -9.86
CA LYS A 271 -1.45 18.03 -9.50
C LYS A 271 -1.33 18.27 -7.99
N THR A 272 -2.10 19.21 -7.45
CA THR A 272 -2.17 19.49 -6.01
C THR A 272 -2.55 18.24 -5.23
N LEU A 273 -3.57 17.49 -5.67
CA LEU A 273 -3.94 16.22 -5.03
C LEU A 273 -2.80 15.20 -5.07
N SER A 274 -2.10 15.08 -6.20
CA SER A 274 -0.97 14.16 -6.35
C SER A 274 0.17 14.50 -5.38
N GLU A 275 0.46 15.79 -5.19
CA GLU A 275 1.47 16.28 -4.25
C GLU A 275 1.06 15.98 -2.79
N LEU A 276 -0.18 16.29 -2.40
CA LEU A 276 -0.72 15.97 -1.07
C LEU A 276 -0.70 14.46 -0.79
N LEU A 277 -1.01 13.64 -1.78
CA LEU A 277 -0.94 12.19 -1.67
C LEU A 277 0.50 11.65 -1.69
N GLY A 278 1.49 12.40 -2.17
CA GLY A 278 2.86 11.92 -2.36
C GLY A 278 2.91 10.80 -3.42
N HIS A 279 2.24 10.98 -4.54
CA HIS A 279 2.37 10.11 -5.71
C HIS A 279 3.59 10.54 -6.53
N LYS A 280 4.35 9.56 -7.02
CA LYS A 280 5.55 9.81 -7.84
C LYS A 280 5.22 10.50 -9.17
N ASN A 281 3.99 10.31 -9.67
CA ASN A 281 3.49 10.87 -10.92
C ASN A 281 1.98 11.17 -10.80
N ALA A 282 1.55 12.34 -11.26
CA ALA A 282 0.14 12.74 -11.30
C ALA A 282 -0.73 11.78 -12.13
N THR A 283 -0.15 11.09 -13.12
CA THR A 283 -0.83 10.05 -13.91
C THR A 283 -1.40 8.93 -13.03
N ILE A 284 -0.76 8.60 -11.91
CA ILE A 284 -1.27 7.60 -10.96
C ILE A 284 -2.60 8.09 -10.35
N THR A 285 -2.67 9.37 -9.99
CA THR A 285 -3.89 10.00 -9.45
C THR A 285 -4.96 10.05 -10.53
N LEU A 286 -4.61 10.52 -11.73
CA LEU A 286 -5.53 10.63 -12.85
C LEU A 286 -6.15 9.28 -13.22
N ASN A 287 -5.34 8.26 -13.49
CA ASN A 287 -5.83 6.93 -13.88
C ASN A 287 -6.70 6.29 -12.79
N ARG A 288 -6.38 6.53 -11.52
CA ARG A 288 -7.11 5.90 -10.41
C ARG A 288 -8.46 6.55 -10.12
N TYR A 289 -8.59 7.87 -10.34
CA TYR A 289 -9.77 8.65 -9.99
C TYR A 289 -10.49 9.27 -11.20
N ALA A 290 -10.09 8.93 -12.43
CA ALA A 290 -10.67 9.46 -13.67
C ALA A 290 -12.20 9.26 -13.77
N HIS A 291 -12.72 8.17 -13.18
CA HIS A 291 -14.15 7.86 -13.22
C HIS A 291 -15.00 8.79 -12.34
N SER A 292 -14.44 9.34 -11.26
CA SER A 292 -15.15 10.31 -10.39
C SER A 292 -15.20 11.72 -10.96
N LEU A 293 -14.59 11.95 -12.13
CA LEU A 293 -14.50 13.27 -12.76
C LEU A 293 -15.68 13.62 -13.67
N LEU A 294 -16.66 12.71 -13.92
CA LEU A 294 -17.72 13.01 -14.87
C LEU A 294 -18.66 14.11 -14.37
N GLU A 295 -19.10 14.03 -13.12
CA GLU A 295 -19.93 15.09 -12.51
C GLU A 295 -19.17 16.41 -12.42
N HIS A 296 -17.89 16.34 -12.08
CA HIS A 296 -17.00 17.51 -12.06
C HIS A 296 -16.83 18.11 -13.46
N LYS A 297 -16.72 17.30 -14.52
CA LYS A 297 -16.69 17.80 -15.90
C LYS A 297 -17.95 18.56 -16.25
N VAL A 298 -19.13 18.03 -15.87
CA VAL A 298 -20.41 18.71 -16.10
C VAL A 298 -20.45 20.05 -15.37
N ASP A 299 -20.04 20.09 -14.09
CA ASP A 299 -20.00 21.33 -13.31
C ASP A 299 -19.03 22.36 -13.94
N MET A 300 -17.84 21.94 -14.34
CA MET A 300 -16.87 22.81 -15.01
C MET A 300 -17.37 23.33 -16.34
N MET A 301 -18.04 22.51 -17.15
CA MET A 301 -18.67 22.97 -18.40
C MET A 301 -19.79 23.97 -18.15
N ASN A 302 -20.58 23.74 -17.10
CA ASN A 302 -21.64 24.68 -16.70
C ASN A 302 -21.06 26.03 -16.21
N ARG A 303 -19.94 26.02 -15.51
CA ARG A 303 -19.22 27.25 -15.09
C ARG A 303 -18.63 27.95 -16.29
N LEU A 304 -18.03 27.26 -17.23
CA LEU A 304 -17.50 27.83 -18.47
C LEU A 304 -18.61 28.48 -19.28
N GLY A 305 -19.77 27.82 -19.42
CA GLY A 305 -20.93 28.36 -20.12
C GLY A 305 -21.51 29.63 -19.50
N LYS A 306 -21.24 29.93 -18.22
CA LYS A 306 -21.64 31.18 -17.57
C LYS A 306 -20.68 32.35 -17.86
N LEU A 307 -19.49 32.07 -18.40
CA LEU A 307 -18.48 33.05 -18.78
C LEU A 307 -18.58 33.46 -20.25
N LEU A 308 -19.30 32.65 -21.05
CA LEU A 308 -19.59 32.91 -22.47
C LEU A 308 -20.95 33.59 -22.64
#